data_6285b198bc16d883f85b4c80f447b572
#
_entry.id   6285b198bc16d883f85b4c80f447b572
#
_cell.length_a   1.000
_cell.length_b   1.000
_cell.length_c   1.000
_cell.angle_alpha   90.00
_cell.angle_beta   90.00
_cell.angle_gamma   90.00
#
_symmetry.space_group_name_H-M   'P 1'
#
loop_
_entity.id
_entity.type
_entity.pdbx_description
1 polymer ?
#
loop_
_entity_poly.entity_id
_entity_poly.type
_entity_poly.pdbx_seq_one_letter_code
_entity_poly.pdbx_strand_id
1 'polypeptide(L)'
;MSTFGKTIRLFLVDGTANGLTTAELSNWTGIGIKVPKIKIKEYSTRSEFQKPGIYILIGKGENNEEASYIGEAEVIAERLSNHIANKDFWNECFNLQYPFMLVN
;
A
#
# COMPACT_ATOMS: atom_id res chain seq x y z
N MET A 1 -21.01 20.56 -16.92
CA MET A 1 -19.71 19.93 -16.76
C MET A 1 -19.82 18.43 -17.03
N SER A 2 -18.98 17.95 -17.88
CA SER A 2 -19.00 16.53 -18.18
C SER A 2 -18.11 15.80 -17.17
N THR A 3 -18.55 14.63 -16.75
CA THR A 3 -17.77 13.75 -15.92
C THR A 3 -17.41 12.52 -16.74
N PHE A 4 -16.20 12.07 -16.59
CA PHE A 4 -15.76 10.87 -17.29
C PHE A 4 -15.69 9.74 -16.29
N GLY A 5 -16.29 8.63 -16.66
CA GLY A 5 -16.15 7.44 -15.86
C GLY A 5 -14.70 6.96 -15.83
N LYS A 6 -14.34 6.33 -14.74
CA LYS A 6 -13.03 5.71 -14.60
C LYS A 6 -13.21 4.26 -14.17
N THR A 7 -12.30 3.44 -14.61
CA THR A 7 -12.31 2.03 -14.26
C THR A 7 -11.21 1.76 -13.26
N ILE A 8 -11.55 1.08 -12.19
CA ILE A 8 -10.58 0.57 -11.23
C ILE A 8 -10.52 -0.95 -11.41
N ARG A 9 -9.33 -1.45 -11.66
CA ARG A 9 -9.11 -2.89 -11.77
C ARG A 9 -8.42 -3.37 -10.51
N LEU A 10 -9.03 -4.34 -9.84
CA LEU A 10 -8.46 -4.96 -8.66
C LEU A 10 -8.01 -6.37 -9.00
N PHE A 11 -6.83 -6.72 -8.54
CA PHE A 11 -6.31 -8.08 -8.70
C PHE A 11 -6.00 -8.63 -7.31
N LEU A 12 -6.66 -9.73 -6.97
CA LEU A 12 -6.44 -10.39 -5.69
C LEU A 12 -5.36 -11.45 -5.89
N VAL A 13 -4.16 -11.13 -5.48
CA VAL A 13 -2.99 -11.98 -5.74
C VAL A 13 -3.16 -13.38 -5.18
N ASP A 14 -3.77 -13.51 -4.01
CA ASP A 14 -4.02 -14.81 -3.38
C ASP A 14 -5.41 -15.34 -3.66
N GLY A 15 -6.16 -14.65 -4.52
CA GLY A 15 -7.55 -15.05 -4.81
C GLY A 15 -8.54 -14.72 -3.71
N THR A 16 -8.13 -14.02 -2.65
CA THR A 16 -8.99 -13.63 -1.54
C THR A 16 -8.81 -12.17 -1.20
N ALA A 17 -9.84 -11.57 -0.61
CA ALA A 17 -9.76 -10.18 -0.18
C ALA A 17 -8.83 -9.96 1.02
N ASN A 18 -8.46 -11.05 1.71
CA ASN A 18 -7.61 -10.97 2.89
C ASN A 18 -6.12 -11.05 2.57
N GLY A 19 -5.78 -11.20 1.30
CA GLY A 19 -4.40 -11.24 0.87
C GLY A 19 -3.96 -9.91 0.29
N LEU A 20 -2.93 -9.97 -0.54
CA LEU A 20 -2.42 -8.78 -1.23
C LEU A 20 -3.34 -8.43 -2.39
N THR A 21 -3.71 -7.17 -2.50
CA THR A 21 -4.54 -6.67 -3.59
C THR A 21 -3.81 -5.54 -4.31
N THR A 22 -3.73 -5.62 -5.63
CA THR A 22 -3.23 -4.51 -6.42
C THR A 22 -4.40 -3.78 -7.05
N ALA A 23 -4.27 -2.48 -7.23
CA ALA A 23 -5.30 -1.65 -7.81
C ALA A 23 -4.71 -0.75 -8.89
N GLU A 24 -5.38 -0.71 -10.03
CA GLU A 24 -4.99 0.16 -11.13
C GLU A 24 -6.19 1.02 -11.51
N LEU A 25 -5.93 2.28 -11.80
CA LEU A 25 -6.96 3.22 -12.23
C LEU A 25 -6.75 3.54 -13.69
N SER A 26 -7.83 3.53 -14.48
CA SER A 26 -7.73 3.91 -15.90
C SER A 26 -7.17 5.34 -16.01
N ASN A 27 -6.33 5.54 -17.01
CA ASN A 27 -5.68 6.83 -17.30
C ASN A 27 -4.72 7.30 -16.20
N TRP A 28 -4.25 6.37 -15.38
CA TRP A 28 -3.24 6.66 -14.37
C TRP A 28 -2.19 5.56 -14.42
N THR A 29 -0.93 5.94 -14.36
CA THR A 29 0.17 4.99 -14.48
C THR A 29 0.63 4.41 -13.15
N GLY A 30 0.05 4.89 -12.05
CA GLY A 30 0.42 4.40 -10.74
C GLY A 30 -0.25 3.09 -10.39
N ILE A 31 0.22 2.50 -9.32
CA ILE A 31 -0.32 1.24 -8.80
C ILE A 31 -0.61 1.42 -7.31
N GLY A 32 -1.81 1.01 -6.90
CA GLY A 32 -2.15 0.92 -5.49
C GLY A 32 -2.02 -0.53 -5.03
N ILE A 33 -1.47 -0.72 -3.84
CA ILE A 33 -1.30 -2.06 -3.29
C ILE A 33 -1.78 -2.05 -1.85
N LYS A 34 -2.72 -2.93 -1.55
CA LYS A 34 -3.21 -3.11 -0.19
C LYS A 34 -2.68 -4.44 0.33
N VAL A 35 -2.09 -4.42 1.51
CA VAL A 35 -1.52 -5.62 2.10
C VAL A 35 -1.76 -5.64 3.61
N PRO A 36 -2.25 -6.76 4.18
CA PRO A 36 -2.35 -6.91 5.62
C PRO A 36 -0.97 -6.94 6.26
N LYS A 37 -0.85 -6.39 7.47
CA LYS A 37 0.41 -6.36 8.19
C LYS A 37 1.03 -7.75 8.31
N ILE A 38 0.22 -8.75 8.61
CA ILE A 38 0.71 -10.12 8.80
C ILE A 38 1.29 -10.75 7.54
N LYS A 39 1.01 -10.17 6.38
CA LYS A 39 1.50 -10.67 5.09
C LYS A 39 2.70 -9.90 4.54
N ILE A 40 3.14 -8.85 5.22
CA ILE A 40 4.20 -7.97 4.70
C ILE A 40 5.48 -8.76 4.41
N LYS A 41 5.90 -9.63 5.33
CA LYS A 41 7.14 -10.38 5.14
C LYS A 41 7.08 -11.29 3.92
N GLU A 42 5.91 -11.89 3.70
CA GLU A 42 5.72 -12.79 2.57
C GLU A 42 5.88 -12.07 1.24
N TYR A 43 5.39 -10.82 1.16
CA TYR A 43 5.38 -10.08 -0.10
C TYR A 43 6.48 -9.05 -0.23
N SER A 44 7.31 -8.89 0.78
CA SER A 44 8.31 -7.81 0.82
C SER A 44 9.35 -7.88 -0.31
N THR A 45 9.55 -9.06 -0.89
CA THR A 45 10.50 -9.23 -1.99
C THR A 45 9.92 -8.91 -3.36
N ARG A 46 8.61 -8.67 -3.46
CA ARG A 46 8.01 -8.29 -4.73
C ARG A 46 8.58 -6.95 -5.19
N SER A 47 8.69 -6.80 -6.51
CA SER A 47 9.29 -5.60 -7.08
C SER A 47 8.58 -4.32 -6.65
N GLU A 48 7.26 -4.39 -6.44
CA GLU A 48 6.47 -3.23 -6.03
C GLU A 48 6.95 -2.66 -4.69
N PHE A 49 7.42 -3.53 -3.79
CA PHE A 49 7.87 -3.10 -2.46
C PHE A 49 9.32 -2.62 -2.45
N GLN A 50 10.01 -2.77 -3.57
CA GLN A 50 11.40 -2.31 -3.68
C GLN A 50 11.50 -0.91 -4.29
N LYS A 51 10.38 -0.30 -4.56
CA LYS A 51 10.31 1.00 -5.24
C LYS A 51 9.93 2.11 -4.26
N PRO A 52 10.21 3.36 -4.64
CA PRO A 52 9.72 4.48 -3.84
C PRO A 52 8.21 4.60 -3.93
N GLY A 53 7.63 5.19 -2.91
CA GLY A 53 6.19 5.40 -2.90
C GLY A 53 5.71 6.06 -1.63
N ILE A 54 4.40 6.24 -1.58
CA ILE A 54 3.70 6.74 -0.40
C ILE A 54 2.95 5.57 0.20
N TYR A 55 2.97 5.46 1.50
CA TYR A 55 2.24 4.39 2.17
C TYR A 55 1.35 4.96 3.26
N ILE A 56 0.27 4.26 3.53
CA ILE A 56 -0.68 4.61 4.58
C ILE A 56 -0.86 3.37 5.46
N LEU A 57 -0.53 3.49 6.73
CA LEU A 57 -0.79 2.43 7.71
C LEU A 57 -2.15 2.70 8.32
N ILE A 58 -2.99 1.70 8.38
CA ILE A 58 -4.38 1.85 8.82
C ILE A 58 -4.65 0.88 9.98
N GLY A 59 -5.28 1.38 11.01
CA GLY A 59 -5.62 0.56 12.17
C GLY A 59 -6.47 1.30 13.17
N LYS A 60 -6.36 0.93 14.43
CA LYS A 60 -7.14 1.49 15.51
C LYS A 60 -6.22 2.04 16.60
N GLY A 61 -6.60 3.18 17.16
CA GLY A 61 -5.91 3.74 18.29
C GLY A 61 -6.35 3.10 19.60
N GLU A 62 -5.87 3.65 20.72
CA GLU A 62 -6.10 3.09 22.05
C GLU A 62 -7.58 3.03 22.44
N ASN A 63 -8.37 3.98 21.98
CA ASN A 63 -9.80 4.03 22.30
C ASN A 63 -10.65 3.46 21.16
N ASN A 64 -10.07 2.60 20.36
CA ASN A 64 -10.75 1.96 19.24
C ASN A 64 -11.18 2.93 18.13
N GLU A 65 -10.67 4.14 18.13
CA GLU A 65 -10.90 5.09 17.04
C GLU A 65 -10.03 4.72 15.83
N GLU A 66 -10.48 5.08 14.66
CA GLU A 66 -9.68 4.86 13.47
C GLU A 66 -8.42 5.71 13.50
N ALA A 67 -7.31 5.12 13.10
CA ALA A 67 -6.03 5.80 13.11
C ALA A 67 -5.27 5.46 11.85
N SER A 68 -4.51 6.42 11.34
CA SER A 68 -3.68 6.21 10.17
C SER A 68 -2.37 6.96 10.31
N TYR A 69 -1.37 6.47 9.58
CA TYR A 69 -0.08 7.10 9.50
C TYR A 69 0.31 7.14 8.03
N ILE A 70 0.66 8.32 7.54
CA ILE A 70 1.04 8.50 6.15
C ILE A 70 2.51 8.82 6.09
N GLY A 71 3.23 8.11 5.23
CA GLY A 71 4.65 8.34 5.05
C GLY A 71 5.08 8.13 3.62
N GLU A 72 6.33 8.44 3.35
CA GLU A 72 6.94 8.17 2.07
C GLU A 72 8.27 7.48 2.28
N ALA A 73 8.72 6.72 1.29
CA ALA A 73 9.96 5.99 1.39
C ALA A 73 10.57 5.80 0.02
N GLU A 74 11.88 5.67 -0.03
CA GLU A 74 12.58 5.31 -1.25
C GLU A 74 12.45 3.81 -1.52
N VAL A 75 12.42 3.02 -0.46
CA VAL A 75 12.17 1.58 -0.54
C VAL A 75 11.09 1.24 0.47
N ILE A 76 9.91 0.95 -0.04
CA ILE A 76 8.75 0.70 0.81
C ILE A 76 8.98 -0.46 1.78
N ALA A 77 9.58 -1.55 1.30
CA ALA A 77 9.80 -2.73 2.13
C ALA A 77 10.62 -2.42 3.40
N GLU A 78 11.65 -1.59 3.27
CA GLU A 78 12.48 -1.23 4.42
C GLU A 78 11.69 -0.45 5.46
N ARG A 79 10.89 0.51 5.00
CA ARG A 79 10.11 1.33 5.91
C ARG A 79 9.01 0.53 6.61
N LEU A 80 8.37 -0.36 5.88
CA LEU A 80 7.35 -1.22 6.48
C LEU A 80 7.96 -2.17 7.52
N SER A 81 9.15 -2.68 7.27
CA SER A 81 9.84 -3.51 8.26
C SER A 81 10.09 -2.74 9.56
N ASN A 82 10.48 -1.48 9.45
CA ASN A 82 10.68 -0.64 10.62
C ASN A 82 9.37 -0.41 11.37
N HIS A 83 8.28 -0.21 10.65
CA HIS A 83 6.99 0.03 11.29
C HIS A 83 6.39 -1.22 11.93
N ILE A 84 6.69 -2.41 11.40
CA ILE A 84 6.30 -3.65 12.07
C ILE A 84 6.93 -3.72 13.45
N ALA A 85 8.19 -3.33 13.56
CA ALA A 85 8.92 -3.38 14.82
C ALA A 85 8.49 -2.30 15.81
N ASN A 86 8.08 -1.12 15.30
CA ASN A 86 7.95 0.07 16.15
C ASN A 86 6.55 0.63 16.32
N LYS A 87 5.58 0.16 15.57
CA LYS A 87 4.20 0.68 15.64
C LYS A 87 3.21 -0.47 15.70
N ASP A 88 2.38 -0.47 16.74
CA ASP A 88 1.44 -1.55 16.98
C ASP A 88 0.03 -1.33 16.46
N PHE A 89 -0.36 -0.08 16.25
CA PHE A 89 -1.76 0.25 16.00
C PHE A 89 -2.30 -0.27 14.67
N TRP A 90 -1.45 -0.48 13.67
CA TRP A 90 -1.90 -0.75 12.32
C TRP A 90 -1.99 -2.24 12.01
N ASN A 91 -2.91 -2.59 11.13
CA ASN A 91 -3.08 -3.96 10.68
C ASN A 91 -3.14 -4.08 9.16
N GLU A 92 -3.19 -2.96 8.46
CA GLU A 92 -3.22 -2.91 7.00
C GLU A 92 -2.35 -1.78 6.50
N CYS A 93 -1.78 -2.00 5.31
CA CYS A 93 -0.99 -0.98 4.64
C CYS A 93 -1.49 -0.79 3.23
N PHE A 94 -1.60 0.46 2.81
CA PHE A 94 -1.95 0.81 1.45
C PHE A 94 -0.79 1.58 0.85
N ASN A 95 -0.24 1.09 -0.26
CA ASN A 95 0.89 1.72 -0.94
C ASN A 95 0.45 2.30 -2.26
N LEU A 96 0.93 3.51 -2.57
CA LEU A 96 0.69 4.15 -3.85
C LEU A 96 2.04 4.34 -4.53
N GLN A 97 2.19 3.79 -5.72
CA GLN A 97 3.45 3.80 -6.44
C GLN A 97 3.24 4.17 -7.89
N TYR A 98 4.27 4.76 -8.47
CA TYR A 98 4.32 4.95 -9.91
C TYR A 98 5.23 3.88 -10.49
N PRO A 99 4.92 3.35 -11.69
CA PRO A 99 5.75 2.33 -12.31
C PRO A 99 7.19 2.78 -12.54
N PHE A 100 7.36 4.08 -12.73
CA PHE A 100 8.69 4.66 -12.79
C PHE A 100 8.65 5.98 -12.03
N MET A 101 9.62 6.15 -11.20
CA MET A 101 9.82 7.41 -10.49
C MET A 101 11.05 8.06 -11.10
N LEU A 102 10.91 9.32 -11.43
CA LEU A 102 12.08 10.08 -11.82
C LEU A 102 12.83 10.43 -10.57
N VAL A 103 13.94 9.79 -10.39
CA VAL A 103 14.81 10.07 -9.27
C VAL A 103 15.92 10.97 -9.80
N ASN A 104 15.97 12.14 -9.26
CA ASN A 104 17.01 13.07 -9.65
C ASN A 104 18.21 12.94 -8.72
#